data_ad6bc7e0274fb33390cc1db0ac8f3cfa
#
_entry.id   ad6bc7e0274fb33390cc1db0ac8f3cfa
#
_cell.length_a   1.000
_cell.length_b   1.000
_cell.length_c   1.000
_cell.angle_alpha   90.00
_cell.angle_beta   90.00
_cell.angle_gamma   90.00
#
_symmetry.space_group_name_H-M   'P 1'
#
loop_
_entity.id
_entity.type
_entity.pdbx_description
1 polymer ?
#
loop_
_entity_poly.entity_id
_entity_poly.type
_entity_poly.pdbx_seq_one_letter_code
_entity_poly.pdbx_strand_id
1 'polypeptide(L)'
;MIKNKFGLHARPSASFVQTANRFRSSVKVEKDGQVADGKSILDLMMLAAAQGTNITVKANGEDAQEALKALGDLIESRFGED
;
A
#
# COMPACT_ATOMS: atom_id res chain seq x y z
N MET A 1 0.72 -0.68 9.79
CA MET A 1 -0.27 0.33 10.20
C MET A 1 -0.05 1.63 9.42
N ILE A 2 -1.12 2.24 8.99
CA ILE A 2 -1.05 3.52 8.27
C ILE A 2 -0.64 4.62 9.24
N LYS A 3 0.44 5.33 8.94
CA LYS A 3 1.02 6.32 9.85
C LYS A 3 0.80 7.76 9.43
N ASN A 4 0.56 8.00 8.15
CA ASN A 4 0.35 9.36 7.66
C ASN A 4 -1.03 9.90 8.04
N LYS A 5 -1.12 11.22 8.19
CA LYS A 5 -2.28 11.89 8.80
C LYS A 5 -3.60 11.60 8.09
N PHE A 6 -3.59 11.63 6.76
CA PHE A 6 -4.82 11.49 5.98
C PHE A 6 -5.05 10.07 5.44
N GLY A 7 -4.19 9.10 5.81
CA GLY A 7 -4.34 7.73 5.40
C GLY A 7 -4.12 7.53 3.90
N LEU A 8 -4.78 6.52 3.34
CA LEU A 8 -4.65 6.18 1.92
C LEU A 8 -5.58 7.00 1.04
N HIS A 9 -5.36 8.32 0.98
CA HIS A 9 -6.04 9.17 0.02
C HIS A 9 -5.28 9.16 -1.32
N ALA A 10 -5.61 10.05 -2.25
CA ALA A 10 -5.12 9.97 -3.64
C ALA A 10 -3.61 9.97 -3.76
N ARG A 11 -2.91 10.87 -3.06
CA ARG A 11 -1.45 10.99 -3.18
C ARG A 11 -0.72 9.75 -2.63
N PRO A 12 -0.97 9.28 -1.39
CA PRO A 12 -0.34 8.06 -0.90
C PRO A 12 -0.71 6.83 -1.71
N SER A 13 -1.95 6.75 -2.20
CA SER A 13 -2.36 5.64 -3.06
C SER A 13 -1.57 5.62 -4.36
N ALA A 14 -1.37 6.79 -4.97
CA ALA A 14 -0.55 6.89 -6.18
C ALA A 14 0.90 6.50 -5.92
N SER A 15 1.48 6.94 -4.80
CA SER A 15 2.85 6.57 -4.42
C SER A 15 2.98 5.07 -4.20
N PHE A 16 1.99 4.47 -3.54
CA PHE A 16 1.97 3.03 -3.31
C PHE A 16 1.94 2.28 -4.65
N VAL A 17 1.04 2.67 -5.55
CA VAL A 17 0.90 2.01 -6.86
C VAL A 17 2.18 2.16 -7.68
N GLN A 18 2.78 3.35 -7.71
CA GLN A 18 4.02 3.57 -8.44
C GLN A 18 5.14 2.67 -7.92
N THR A 19 5.24 2.53 -6.61
CA THR A 19 6.24 1.64 -6.01
C THR A 19 5.91 0.18 -6.33
N ALA A 20 4.66 -0.23 -6.19
CA ALA A 20 4.25 -1.60 -6.47
C ALA A 20 4.49 -1.99 -7.93
N ASN A 21 4.29 -1.04 -8.85
CA ASN A 21 4.49 -1.30 -10.30
C ASN A 21 5.95 -1.47 -10.69
N ARG A 22 6.90 -1.17 -9.81
CA ARG A 22 8.33 -1.45 -10.06
C ARG A 22 8.64 -2.93 -9.97
N PHE A 23 7.73 -3.73 -9.44
CA PHE A 23 7.92 -5.15 -9.21
C PHE A 23 6.96 -5.96 -10.06
N ARG A 24 7.38 -7.17 -10.41
CA ARG A 24 6.54 -8.08 -11.21
C ARG A 24 5.51 -8.81 -10.36
N SER A 25 5.80 -8.97 -9.07
CA SER A 25 4.90 -9.67 -8.16
C SER A 25 3.55 -8.99 -8.10
N SER A 26 2.50 -9.80 -7.92
CA SER A 26 1.20 -9.26 -7.60
C SER A 26 1.21 -8.71 -6.18
N VAL A 27 0.49 -7.63 -5.94
CA VAL A 27 0.42 -6.98 -4.63
C VAL A 27 -1.04 -6.82 -4.26
N LYS A 28 -1.38 -7.27 -3.06
CA LYS A 28 -2.73 -7.14 -2.49
C LYS A 28 -2.64 -6.43 -1.16
N VAL A 29 -3.63 -5.61 -0.86
CA VAL A 29 -3.74 -4.91 0.42
C VAL A 29 -5.06 -5.30 1.05
N GLU A 30 -5.03 -5.76 2.29
CA GLU A 30 -6.21 -6.22 3.00
C GLU A 30 -6.47 -5.35 4.23
N LYS A 31 -7.75 -5.06 4.45
CA LYS A 31 -8.22 -4.34 5.63
C LYS A 31 -9.60 -4.88 5.99
N ASP A 32 -9.74 -5.41 7.20
CA ASP A 32 -11.04 -5.86 7.73
C ASP A 32 -11.80 -6.78 6.76
N GLY A 33 -11.08 -7.72 6.15
CA GLY A 33 -11.69 -8.67 5.22
C GLY A 33 -11.86 -8.17 3.81
N GLN A 34 -11.59 -6.88 3.55
CA GLN A 34 -11.61 -6.33 2.21
C GLN A 34 -10.24 -6.46 1.57
N VAL A 35 -10.20 -6.78 0.29
CA VAL A 35 -8.96 -6.96 -0.47
C VAL A 35 -8.94 -5.98 -1.63
N ALA A 36 -7.86 -5.23 -1.74
CA ALA A 36 -7.63 -4.30 -2.84
C ALA A 36 -6.42 -4.72 -3.65
N ASP A 37 -6.45 -4.45 -4.95
CA ASP A 37 -5.29 -4.61 -5.80
C ASP A 37 -4.30 -3.50 -5.47
N GLY A 38 -3.10 -3.87 -5.03
CA GLY A 38 -2.07 -2.89 -4.67
C GLY A 38 -1.52 -2.10 -5.83
N LYS A 39 -1.93 -2.44 -7.06
CA LYS A 39 -1.54 -1.72 -8.27
C LYS A 39 -2.70 -0.92 -8.86
N SER A 40 -3.77 -0.72 -8.09
CA SER A 40 -4.93 0.08 -8.48
C SER A 40 -5.14 1.21 -7.49
N ILE A 41 -4.98 2.46 -7.95
CA ILE A 41 -5.18 3.64 -7.11
C ILE A 41 -6.61 3.67 -6.57
N LEU A 42 -7.59 3.41 -7.44
CA LEU A 42 -8.99 3.44 -7.06
C LEU A 42 -9.29 2.41 -5.98
N ASP A 43 -8.78 1.18 -6.14
CA ASP A 43 -9.00 0.12 -5.15
C ASP A 43 -8.45 0.52 -3.78
N LEU A 44 -7.25 1.10 -3.76
CA LEU A 44 -6.64 1.52 -2.50
C LEU A 44 -7.44 2.62 -1.83
N MET A 45 -7.94 3.59 -2.60
CA MET A 45 -8.77 4.65 -2.06
C MET A 45 -10.08 4.10 -1.49
N MET A 46 -10.64 3.08 -2.12
CA MET A 46 -11.89 2.47 -1.66
C MET A 46 -11.73 1.68 -0.37
N LEU A 47 -10.52 1.30 0.00
CA LEU A 47 -10.29 0.69 1.32
C LEU A 47 -10.50 1.68 2.46
N ALA A 48 -10.40 2.97 2.19
CA ALA A 48 -10.60 4.03 3.18
C ALA A 48 -9.73 3.84 4.43
N ALA A 49 -8.48 3.40 4.25
CA ALA A 49 -7.57 3.14 5.37
C ALA A 49 -7.05 4.45 5.96
N ALA A 50 -7.56 4.82 7.12
CA ALA A 50 -7.19 6.05 7.82
C ALA A 50 -5.92 5.85 8.65
N GLN A 51 -5.40 6.96 9.19
CA GLN A 51 -4.28 6.91 10.12
C GLN A 51 -4.61 5.97 11.28
N GLY A 52 -3.67 5.13 11.64
CA GLY A 52 -3.84 4.17 12.72
C GLY A 52 -4.48 2.86 12.30
N THR A 53 -4.98 2.77 11.05
CA THR A 53 -5.57 1.54 10.54
C THR A 53 -4.48 0.52 10.26
N ASN A 54 -4.71 -0.72 10.67
CA ASN A 54 -3.83 -1.83 10.32
C ASN A 54 -4.23 -2.39 8.97
N ILE A 55 -3.25 -2.50 8.08
CA ILE A 55 -3.43 -3.15 6.79
C ILE A 55 -2.43 -4.29 6.68
N THR A 56 -2.76 -5.28 5.85
CA THR A 56 -1.85 -6.38 5.54
C THR A 56 -1.50 -6.27 4.05
N VAL A 57 -0.21 -6.22 3.76
CA VAL A 57 0.27 -6.18 2.38
C VAL A 57 0.81 -7.56 2.04
N LYS A 58 0.31 -8.12 0.96
CA LYS A 58 0.73 -9.44 0.47
C LYS A 58 1.30 -9.30 -0.93
N ALA A 59 2.42 -9.96 -1.18
CA ALA A 59 3.02 -9.99 -2.50
C ALA A 59 3.29 -11.44 -2.89
N ASN A 60 3.13 -11.74 -4.18
CA ASN A 60 3.32 -13.08 -4.70
C ASN A 60 4.04 -12.98 -6.05
N GLY A 61 5.23 -13.57 -6.13
CA GLY A 61 6.03 -13.55 -7.34
C GLY A 61 7.52 -13.63 -7.00
N GLU A 62 8.36 -13.54 -8.04
CA GLU A 62 9.80 -13.70 -7.88
C GLU A 62 10.44 -12.64 -6.99
N ASP A 63 9.94 -11.40 -7.08
CA ASP A 63 10.48 -10.28 -6.35
C ASP A 63 9.58 -9.84 -5.20
N ALA A 64 8.80 -10.78 -4.64
CA ALA A 64 7.83 -10.48 -3.59
C ALA A 64 8.50 -9.88 -2.35
N GLN A 65 9.66 -10.38 -1.94
CA GLN A 65 10.33 -9.88 -0.74
C GLN A 65 10.81 -8.45 -0.94
N GLU A 66 11.38 -8.16 -2.10
CA GLU A 66 11.83 -6.82 -2.43
C GLU A 66 10.64 -5.85 -2.49
N ALA A 67 9.52 -6.31 -3.05
CA ALA A 67 8.31 -5.51 -3.12
C ALA A 67 7.79 -5.18 -1.72
N LEU A 68 7.71 -6.17 -0.84
CA LEU A 68 7.24 -5.97 0.53
C LEU A 68 8.15 -5.01 1.29
N LYS A 69 9.46 -5.12 1.11
CA LYS A 69 10.39 -4.20 1.77
C LYS A 69 10.19 -2.78 1.29
N ALA A 70 10.09 -2.57 -0.02
CA ALA A 70 9.91 -1.23 -0.58
C ALA A 70 8.59 -0.61 -0.12
N LEU A 71 7.51 -1.38 -0.13
CA LEU A 71 6.20 -0.90 0.29
C LEU A 71 6.15 -0.65 1.80
N GLY A 72 6.79 -1.51 2.59
CA GLY A 72 6.91 -1.32 4.02
C GLY A 72 7.67 -0.05 4.37
N ASP A 73 8.78 0.22 3.68
CA ASP A 73 9.55 1.44 3.88
C ASP A 73 8.73 2.67 3.53
N LEU A 74 7.95 2.60 2.45
CA LEU A 74 7.09 3.70 2.03
C LEU A 74 6.04 4.03 3.10
N ILE A 75 5.40 3.00 3.66
CA ILE A 75 4.40 3.18 4.72
C ILE A 75 5.05 3.76 5.98
N GLU A 76 6.22 3.25 6.37
CA GLU A 76 6.93 3.73 7.56
C GLU A 76 7.36 5.18 7.40
N SER A 77 7.67 5.61 6.19
CA SER A 77 8.05 7.00 5.90
C SER A 77 6.84 7.92 5.76
N ARG A 78 5.62 7.41 6.00
CA ARG A 78 4.36 8.16 5.85
C ARG A 78 4.15 8.65 4.44
N PHE A 79 4.62 7.88 3.45
CA PHE A 79 4.51 8.21 2.02
C PHE A 79 5.15 9.56 1.68
N GLY A 80 6.14 9.99 2.46
CA GLY A 80 6.77 11.28 2.27
C GLY A 80 5.92 12.45 2.79
N GLU A 81 4.79 12.17 3.43
CA GLU A 81 3.96 13.17 4.09
C GLU A 81 4.41 13.36 5.55
N ASP A 82 3.87 14.34 6.19
CA ASP A 82 4.24 14.66 7.58
C ASP A 82 4.15 13.48 8.56
#